data_f4219c06a16fdc79c447451a2e28e10d
#
_entry.id   f4219c06a16fdc79c447451a2e28e10d
#
_cell.length_a   1.000
_cell.length_b   1.000
_cell.length_c   1.000
_cell.angle_alpha   90.00
_cell.angle_beta   90.00
_cell.angle_gamma   90.00
#
_symmetry.space_group_name_H-M   'P 1'
#
loop_
_entity.id
_entity.type
_entity.pdbx_description
1 polymer ?
#
loop_
_entity_poly.entity_id
_entity_poly.type
_entity_poly.pdbx_seq_one_letter_code
_entity_poly.pdbx_strand_id
1 'polypeptide(L)'
;MLNLFQKVYDWLSGVKPLPVDETISFKIMLQSLVIGILRADKGEWVFTYSDEFRLQNEIKPIVDFPVTDKEYRSQSLWPFFALRIPSPQQPAVRHFIENTPPEKVDEGILLKEFGTRSVANPFRLVPV
;
A
#
# COMPACT_ATOMS: atom_id res chain seq x y z
N MET A 1 2.45 -2.22 -25.61
CA MET A 1 1.41 -1.71 -24.67
C MET A 1 1.81 -2.05 -23.26
N LEU A 2 1.74 -1.05 -22.37
CA LEU A 2 2.03 -1.27 -20.96
C LEU A 2 0.84 -1.96 -20.29
N ASN A 3 1.10 -2.93 -19.40
CA ASN A 3 0.05 -3.55 -18.60
C ASN A 3 -0.35 -2.59 -17.46
N LEU A 4 -1.42 -2.93 -16.74
CA LEU A 4 -1.93 -2.08 -15.65
C LEU A 4 -0.87 -1.84 -14.59
N PHE A 5 -0.12 -2.87 -14.26
CA PHE A 5 0.96 -2.83 -13.29
C PHE A 5 2.01 -1.79 -13.68
N GLN A 6 2.47 -1.82 -14.93
CA GLN A 6 3.47 -0.88 -15.43
C GLN A 6 2.94 0.55 -15.41
N LYS A 7 1.67 0.75 -15.76
CA LYS A 7 1.05 2.08 -15.73
C LYS A 7 1.01 2.67 -14.33
N VAL A 8 0.70 1.85 -13.33
CA VAL A 8 0.69 2.30 -11.93
C VAL A 8 2.10 2.68 -11.50
N TYR A 9 3.09 1.87 -11.84
CA TYR A 9 4.48 2.18 -11.52
C TYR A 9 4.95 3.47 -12.17
N ASP A 10 4.65 3.63 -13.47
CA ASP A 10 5.05 4.83 -14.19
C ASP A 10 4.44 6.08 -13.56
N TRP A 11 3.18 5.97 -13.14
CA TRP A 11 2.53 7.08 -12.47
C TRP A 11 3.13 7.36 -11.10
N LEU A 12 3.31 6.32 -10.28
CA LEU A 12 3.86 6.46 -8.93
C LEU A 12 5.31 6.93 -8.94
N SER A 13 6.07 6.65 -10.00
CA SER A 13 7.45 7.13 -10.09
C SER A 13 7.54 8.65 -10.16
N GLY A 14 6.45 9.33 -10.58
CA GLY A 14 6.36 10.79 -10.57
C GLY A 14 5.85 11.39 -9.27
N VAL A 15 5.44 10.54 -8.31
CA VAL A 15 4.96 10.96 -7.01
C VAL A 15 6.13 10.99 -6.03
N LYS A 16 6.09 11.92 -5.08
CA LYS A 16 7.17 12.02 -4.09
C LYS A 16 7.31 10.73 -3.30
N PRO A 17 8.55 10.29 -3.03
CA PRO A 17 8.78 9.16 -2.14
C PRO A 17 8.33 9.51 -0.71
N LEU A 18 8.25 8.49 0.15
CA LEU A 18 7.94 8.71 1.55
C LEU A 18 8.98 9.63 2.19
N PRO A 19 8.54 10.66 2.93
CA PRO A 19 9.45 11.43 3.76
C PRO A 19 10.11 10.55 4.82
N VAL A 20 11.34 10.87 5.19
CA VAL A 20 12.12 10.09 6.16
C VAL A 20 11.44 10.05 7.54
N ASP A 21 10.68 11.09 7.88
CA ASP A 21 9.99 11.22 9.16
C ASP A 21 8.53 10.75 9.12
N GLU A 22 8.09 10.17 7.99
CA GLU A 22 6.71 9.65 7.88
C GLU A 22 6.51 8.43 8.78
N THR A 23 5.39 8.44 9.53
CA THR A 23 5.09 7.38 10.50
C THR A 23 3.78 6.63 10.21
N ILE A 24 3.25 6.78 9.01
CA ILE A 24 1.97 6.16 8.64
C ILE A 24 2.04 4.63 8.73
N SER A 25 0.96 4.02 9.21
CA SER A 25 0.83 2.56 9.33
C SER A 25 -0.55 2.11 8.94
N PHE A 26 -0.64 0.88 8.45
CA PHE A 26 -1.90 0.23 8.08
C PHE A 26 -1.90 -1.21 8.58
N LYS A 27 -3.04 -1.65 9.10
CA LYS A 27 -3.31 -3.09 9.24
C LYS A 27 -3.88 -3.60 7.94
N ILE A 28 -3.42 -4.76 7.50
CA ILE A 28 -4.02 -5.48 6.38
C ILE A 28 -4.97 -6.51 6.97
N MET A 29 -6.26 -6.37 6.62
CA MET A 29 -7.32 -7.19 7.19
C MET A 29 -7.96 -8.05 6.12
N LEU A 30 -8.24 -9.30 6.46
CA LEU A 30 -9.14 -10.15 5.69
C LEU A 30 -10.26 -10.55 6.64
N GLN A 31 -11.46 -9.97 6.46
CA GLN A 31 -12.56 -10.08 7.43
C GLN A 31 -12.07 -9.61 8.80
N SER A 32 -12.10 -10.45 9.83
CA SER A 32 -11.65 -10.09 11.17
C SER A 32 -10.19 -10.47 11.44
N LEU A 33 -9.53 -11.15 10.51
CA LEU A 33 -8.15 -11.59 10.69
C LEU A 33 -7.17 -10.48 10.30
N VAL A 34 -6.25 -10.16 11.19
CA VAL A 34 -5.13 -9.26 10.88
C VAL A 34 -4.07 -10.08 10.17
N ILE A 35 -3.87 -9.79 8.89
CA ILE A 35 -2.87 -10.48 8.06
C ILE A 35 -1.48 -9.98 8.40
N GLY A 36 -1.32 -8.67 8.48
CA GLY A 36 -0.02 -8.06 8.73
C GLY A 36 -0.11 -6.56 8.89
N ILE A 37 1.05 -5.93 8.97
CA ILE A 37 1.20 -4.48 9.14
C ILE A 37 2.09 -3.94 8.02
N LEU A 38 1.61 -2.91 7.34
CA LEU A 38 2.40 -2.09 6.44
C LEU A 38 2.69 -0.77 7.15
N ARG A 39 3.95 -0.40 7.27
CA ARG A 39 4.32 0.84 7.93
C ARG A 39 5.43 1.55 7.19
N ALA A 40 5.51 2.85 7.39
CA ALA A 40 6.63 3.66 6.91
C ALA A 40 7.70 3.69 8.00
N ASP A 41 8.95 3.51 7.61
CA ASP A 41 10.08 3.54 8.51
C ASP A 41 11.30 4.11 7.81
N LYS A 42 11.72 5.32 8.19
CA LYS A 42 12.92 5.98 7.67
C LYS A 42 12.92 6.09 6.14
N GLY A 43 11.77 6.43 5.57
CA GLY A 43 11.64 6.61 4.13
C GLY A 43 11.41 5.33 3.35
N GLU A 44 11.29 4.20 4.04
CA GLU A 44 11.00 2.91 3.41
C GLU A 44 9.65 2.37 3.84
N TRP A 45 9.06 1.56 2.98
CA TRP A 45 7.89 0.75 3.34
C TRP A 45 8.37 -0.55 3.96
N VAL A 46 7.71 -0.97 5.03
CA VAL A 46 8.02 -2.21 5.74
C VAL A 46 6.74 -3.02 5.90
N PHE A 47 6.77 -4.27 5.46
CA PHE A 47 5.66 -5.19 5.66
C PHE A 47 6.09 -6.38 6.51
N THR A 48 5.27 -6.71 7.52
CA THR A 48 5.45 -7.91 8.35
C THR A 48 4.11 -8.60 8.54
N TYR A 49 4.12 -9.94 8.50
CA TYR A 49 2.93 -10.71 8.84
C TYR A 49 2.67 -10.68 10.33
N SER A 50 1.39 -10.79 10.71
CA SER A 50 0.99 -10.91 12.11
C SER A 50 1.28 -12.32 12.64
N ASP A 51 1.33 -12.45 13.96
CA ASP A 51 1.42 -13.77 14.59
C ASP A 51 0.17 -14.59 14.31
N GLU A 52 -1.03 -13.95 14.28
CA GLU A 52 -2.28 -14.62 13.94
C GLU A 52 -2.20 -15.29 12.57
N PHE A 53 -1.66 -14.57 11.58
CA PHE A 53 -1.53 -15.10 10.24
C PHE A 53 -0.57 -16.29 10.20
N ARG A 54 0.55 -16.18 10.91
CA ARG A 54 1.57 -17.23 10.91
C ARG A 54 1.10 -18.52 11.56
N LEU A 55 0.12 -18.44 12.47
CA LEU A 55 -0.40 -19.60 13.20
C LEU A 55 -1.51 -20.34 12.44
N GLN A 56 -1.99 -19.80 11.33
CA GLN A 56 -3.02 -20.43 10.51
C GLN A 56 -2.43 -20.87 9.16
N ASN A 57 -3.07 -21.82 8.49
CA ASN A 57 -2.60 -22.35 7.21
C ASN A 57 -3.69 -22.44 6.13
N GLU A 58 -4.87 -21.89 6.39
CA GLU A 58 -5.96 -21.89 5.41
C GLU A 58 -5.77 -20.81 4.36
N ILE A 59 -5.29 -19.64 4.78
CA ILE A 59 -5.04 -18.51 3.88
C ILE A 59 -3.57 -18.53 3.52
N LYS A 60 -3.29 -18.57 2.22
CA LYS A 60 -1.92 -18.59 1.73
C LYS A 60 -1.29 -17.20 1.79
N PRO A 61 0.04 -17.14 1.90
CA PRO A 61 0.75 -15.86 1.88
C PRO A 61 0.45 -15.05 0.61
N ILE A 62 0.51 -13.73 0.76
CA ILE A 62 0.41 -12.81 -0.38
C ILE A 62 1.58 -13.09 -1.32
N VAL A 63 1.30 -13.07 -2.62
CA VAL A 63 2.29 -13.44 -3.65
C VAL A 63 3.58 -12.61 -3.52
N ASP A 64 3.45 -11.31 -3.23
CA ASP A 64 4.61 -10.44 -3.06
C ASP A 64 5.43 -10.75 -1.81
N PHE A 65 4.85 -11.50 -0.86
CA PHE A 65 5.46 -11.77 0.44
C PHE A 65 5.35 -13.28 0.79
N PRO A 66 6.10 -14.13 0.07
CA PRO A 66 5.94 -15.58 0.21
C PRO A 66 6.46 -16.16 1.52
N VAL A 67 7.40 -15.50 2.19
CA VAL A 67 8.00 -15.99 3.44
C VAL A 67 7.36 -15.26 4.60
N THR A 68 6.73 -15.99 5.53
CA THR A 68 5.89 -15.39 6.57
C THR A 68 6.64 -14.93 7.81
N ASP A 69 7.87 -15.39 8.02
CA ASP A 69 8.69 -15.02 9.18
C ASP A 69 9.75 -13.96 8.84
N LYS A 70 9.58 -13.25 7.75
CA LYS A 70 10.54 -12.27 7.24
C LYS A 70 9.94 -10.88 7.27
N GLU A 71 10.75 -9.87 7.56
CA GLU A 71 10.42 -8.47 7.38
C GLU A 71 10.80 -8.07 5.96
N TYR A 72 9.85 -7.46 5.25
CA TYR A 72 10.07 -6.97 3.89
C TYR A 72 10.24 -5.46 3.91
N ARG A 73 11.25 -4.95 3.21
CA ARG A 73 11.52 -3.51 3.10
C ARG A 73 11.67 -3.11 1.64
N SER A 74 11.17 -1.92 1.29
CA SER A 74 11.29 -1.38 -0.05
C SER A 74 11.16 0.13 -0.02
N GLN A 75 11.87 0.81 -0.92
CA GLN A 75 11.75 2.25 -1.08
C GLN A 75 10.46 2.64 -1.81
N SER A 76 9.84 1.71 -2.52
CA SER A 76 8.58 1.94 -3.22
C SER A 76 7.56 0.88 -2.84
N LEU A 77 6.26 1.21 -2.96
CA LEU A 77 5.19 0.28 -2.66
C LEU A 77 5.26 -0.94 -3.59
N TRP A 78 5.04 -2.11 -2.99
CA TRP A 78 4.87 -3.34 -3.76
C TRP A 78 3.56 -3.28 -4.56
N PRO A 79 3.48 -4.03 -5.65
CA PRO A 79 2.28 -4.04 -6.51
C PRO A 79 0.98 -4.32 -5.76
N PHE A 80 1.02 -5.21 -4.77
CA PHE A 80 -0.15 -5.53 -3.98
C PHE A 80 -0.80 -4.28 -3.38
N PHE A 81 0.02 -3.32 -2.96
CA PHE A 81 -0.47 -2.06 -2.40
C PHE A 81 -0.62 -0.98 -3.47
N ALA A 82 0.34 -0.87 -4.37
CA ALA A 82 0.36 0.19 -5.39
C ALA A 82 -0.87 0.13 -6.30
N LEU A 83 -1.31 -1.07 -6.66
CA LEU A 83 -2.47 -1.26 -7.53
C LEU A 83 -3.79 -0.83 -6.89
N ARG A 84 -3.81 -0.58 -5.59
CA ARG A 84 -4.99 -0.09 -4.87
C ARG A 84 -5.21 1.41 -5.08
N ILE A 85 -4.20 2.14 -5.56
CA ILE A 85 -4.30 3.57 -5.82
C ILE A 85 -4.84 3.75 -7.24
N PRO A 86 -6.02 4.40 -7.41
CA PRO A 86 -6.60 4.59 -8.74
C PRO A 86 -5.77 5.55 -9.59
N SER A 87 -6.00 5.51 -10.90
CA SER A 87 -5.34 6.41 -11.84
C SER A 87 -5.62 7.88 -11.50
N PRO A 88 -4.62 8.78 -11.67
CA PRO A 88 -4.83 10.22 -11.47
C PRO A 88 -5.80 10.82 -12.50
N GLN A 89 -6.13 10.07 -13.55
CA GLN A 89 -7.15 10.51 -14.53
C GLN A 89 -8.57 10.38 -13.99
N GLN A 90 -8.77 9.60 -12.92
CA GLN A 90 -10.08 9.53 -12.28
C GLN A 90 -10.36 10.86 -11.55
N PRO A 91 -11.59 11.41 -11.73
CA PRO A 91 -11.91 12.74 -11.19
C PRO A 91 -11.65 12.88 -9.70
N ALA A 92 -11.95 11.85 -8.89
CA ALA A 92 -11.75 11.92 -7.44
C ALA A 92 -10.27 12.07 -7.08
N VAL A 93 -9.40 11.34 -7.76
CA VAL A 93 -7.95 11.40 -7.51
C VAL A 93 -7.39 12.73 -7.96
N ARG A 94 -7.80 13.18 -9.15
CA ARG A 94 -7.38 14.49 -9.69
C ARG A 94 -7.79 15.62 -8.75
N HIS A 95 -9.03 15.61 -8.30
CA HIS A 95 -9.55 16.61 -7.40
C HIS A 95 -8.75 16.66 -6.09
N PHE A 96 -8.46 15.48 -5.53
CA PHE A 96 -7.67 15.39 -4.31
C PHE A 96 -6.27 15.98 -4.49
N ILE A 97 -5.59 15.62 -5.59
CA ILE A 97 -4.24 16.11 -5.88
C ILE A 97 -4.25 17.63 -6.08
N GLU A 98 -5.22 18.14 -6.83
CA GLU A 98 -5.33 19.59 -7.11
C GLU A 98 -5.62 20.40 -5.86
N ASN A 99 -6.28 19.81 -4.86
CA ASN A 99 -6.66 20.48 -3.62
C ASN A 99 -5.75 20.14 -2.44
N THR A 100 -4.64 19.47 -2.69
CA THR A 100 -3.67 19.12 -1.65
C THR A 100 -2.35 19.83 -1.97
N PRO A 101 -1.68 20.45 -0.97
CA PRO A 101 -0.38 21.05 -1.21
C PRO A 101 0.58 20.04 -1.85
N PRO A 102 1.30 20.40 -2.92
CA PRO A 102 2.16 19.44 -3.63
C PRO A 102 3.18 18.73 -2.75
N GLU A 103 3.70 19.42 -1.73
CA GLU A 103 4.67 18.83 -0.80
C GLU A 103 4.07 17.75 0.10
N LYS A 104 2.74 17.66 0.16
CA LYS A 104 2.04 16.65 0.96
C LYS A 104 1.54 15.46 0.14
N VAL A 105 1.69 15.50 -1.19
CA VAL A 105 1.23 14.40 -2.04
C VAL A 105 2.36 13.38 -2.17
N ASP A 106 2.23 12.28 -1.44
CA ASP A 106 3.19 11.17 -1.47
C ASP A 106 2.44 9.82 -1.51
N GLU A 107 3.19 8.74 -1.63
CA GLU A 107 2.60 7.39 -1.69
C GLU A 107 1.73 7.08 -0.47
N GLY A 108 2.17 7.52 0.70
CA GLY A 108 1.46 7.24 1.95
C GLY A 108 0.09 7.89 1.99
N ILE A 109 0.00 9.17 1.64
CA ILE A 109 -1.28 9.86 1.67
C ILE A 109 -2.23 9.35 0.60
N LEU A 110 -1.71 8.99 -0.58
CA LEU A 110 -2.54 8.43 -1.64
C LEU A 110 -3.08 7.06 -1.25
N LEU A 111 -2.26 6.23 -0.63
CA LEU A 111 -2.70 4.93 -0.15
C LEU A 111 -3.76 5.07 0.94
N LYS A 112 -3.57 5.99 1.87
CA LYS A 112 -4.53 6.26 2.94
C LYS A 112 -5.87 6.75 2.39
N GLU A 113 -5.83 7.65 1.41
CA GLU A 113 -7.03 8.26 0.86
C GLU A 113 -7.79 7.32 -0.06
N PHE A 114 -7.09 6.54 -0.90
CA PHE A 114 -7.72 5.77 -1.97
C PHE A 114 -7.49 4.27 -1.90
N GLY A 115 -6.52 3.81 -1.13
CA GLY A 115 -6.09 2.42 -1.16
C GLY A 115 -6.65 1.52 -0.06
N THR A 116 -7.57 2.03 0.78
CA THR A 116 -8.08 1.26 1.91
C THR A 116 -8.95 0.08 1.47
N ARG A 117 -9.57 0.17 0.30
CA ARG A 117 -10.37 -0.89 -0.29
C ARG A 117 -9.92 -1.15 -1.72
N SER A 118 -10.20 -2.36 -2.21
CA SER A 118 -9.91 -2.73 -3.58
C SER A 118 -11.05 -3.55 -4.14
N VAL A 119 -11.41 -3.33 -5.41
CA VAL A 119 -12.37 -4.19 -6.09
C VAL A 119 -11.71 -5.49 -6.57
N ALA A 120 -10.38 -5.54 -6.59
CA ALA A 120 -9.62 -6.67 -7.12
C ALA A 120 -9.39 -7.78 -6.10
N ASN A 121 -9.47 -7.48 -4.80
CA ASN A 121 -9.27 -8.48 -3.77
C ASN A 121 -10.01 -8.09 -2.48
N PRO A 122 -10.25 -9.06 -1.58
CA PRO A 122 -11.03 -8.83 -0.36
C PRO A 122 -10.26 -8.20 0.79
N PHE A 123 -8.95 -7.95 0.63
CA PHE A 123 -8.14 -7.37 1.71
C PHE A 123 -8.46 -5.89 1.88
N ARG A 124 -8.54 -5.47 3.13
CA ARG A 124 -8.72 -4.06 3.49
C ARG A 124 -7.47 -3.54 4.17
N LEU A 125 -7.13 -2.29 3.91
CA LEU A 125 -6.11 -1.57 4.65
C LEU A 125 -6.81 -0.67 5.65
N VAL A 126 -6.44 -0.79 6.92
CA VAL A 126 -7.03 0.01 7.99
C VAL A 126 -5.92 0.89 8.57
N PRO A 127 -6.00 2.22 8.39
CA PRO A 127 -5.01 3.12 8.98
C PRO A 127 -4.99 2.98 10.50
N VAL A 128 -3.80 3.02 11.05
CA VAL A 128 -3.60 2.86 12.50
C VAL A 128 -3.13 4.17 13.10
#